data_0fa4a86a208931ace83b649ae4bd8da6
#
_entry.id   0fa4a86a208931ace83b649ae4bd8da6
#
_cell.length_a   1.000
_cell.length_b   1.000
_cell.length_c   1.000
_cell.angle_alpha   90.00
_cell.angle_beta   90.00
_cell.angle_gamma   90.00
#
_symmetry.space_group_name_H-M   'P 1'
#
loop_
_entity.id
_entity.type
_entity.pdbx_description
1 polymer ?
#
loop_
_entity_poly.entity_id
_entity_poly.type
_entity_poly.pdbx_seq_one_letter_code
_entity_poly.pdbx_strand_id
1 'polypeptide(L)'
;MAMSRDDIFNQVKDVLVDALGLDDSDVTEDATLMGDLGAESIDFLDIVFRLEKAFNIKVPREELFPAEAVMNNPEYVSGGKVTAKGLAELKAKMPHTDFSEFENNPDVNKIADLFTVSAIVNFIEGKLK
;
A
#
# COMPACT_ATOMS: atom_id res chain seq x y z
N MET A 1 15.19 6.08 19.38
CA MET A 1 15.53 6.92 18.22
C MET A 1 14.58 6.64 17.08
N ALA A 2 14.08 7.71 16.46
CA ALA A 2 13.23 7.55 15.29
C ALA A 2 14.06 7.13 14.08
N MET A 3 13.55 6.22 13.30
CA MET A 3 14.20 5.82 12.05
C MET A 3 14.02 6.91 11.01
N SER A 4 15.04 7.17 10.20
CA SER A 4 14.91 8.06 9.07
C SER A 4 14.06 7.40 7.98
N ARG A 5 13.54 8.22 7.07
CA ARG A 5 12.77 7.68 5.94
C ARG A 5 13.62 6.70 5.11
N ASP A 6 14.90 7.00 4.92
CA ASP A 6 15.81 6.13 4.19
C ASP A 6 15.98 4.78 4.89
N ASP A 7 16.08 4.78 6.22
CA ASP A 7 16.18 3.54 6.99
C ASP A 7 14.91 2.71 6.85
N ILE A 8 13.75 3.37 6.91
CA ILE A 8 12.46 2.71 6.75
C ILE A 8 12.37 2.11 5.35
N PHE A 9 12.72 2.89 4.33
CA PHE A 9 12.69 2.42 2.95
C PHE A 9 13.59 1.19 2.76
N ASN A 10 14.80 1.22 3.30
CA ASN A 10 15.73 0.11 3.18
C ASN A 10 15.19 -1.17 3.82
N GLN A 11 14.54 -1.07 4.97
CA GLN A 11 13.94 -2.23 5.62
C GLN A 11 12.72 -2.73 4.86
N VAL A 12 11.88 -1.83 4.35
CA VAL A 12 10.73 -2.20 3.52
C VAL A 12 11.23 -2.92 2.26
N LYS A 13 12.28 -2.40 1.64
CA LYS A 13 12.89 -3.04 0.47
C LYS A 13 13.34 -4.46 0.79
N ASP A 14 14.04 -4.66 1.90
CA ASP A 14 14.51 -5.99 2.30
C ASP A 14 13.34 -6.96 2.48
N VAL A 15 12.25 -6.48 3.11
CA VAL A 15 11.05 -7.29 3.30
C VAL A 15 10.47 -7.71 1.95
N LEU A 16 10.34 -6.77 1.01
CA LEU A 16 9.76 -7.05 -0.30
C LEU A 16 10.67 -7.97 -1.13
N VAL A 17 11.98 -7.78 -1.08
CA VAL A 17 12.93 -8.64 -1.75
C VAL A 17 12.79 -10.08 -1.25
N ASP A 18 12.71 -10.26 0.05
CA ASP A 18 12.59 -11.60 0.64
C ASP A 18 11.23 -12.22 0.37
N ALA A 19 10.16 -11.44 0.47
CA ALA A 19 8.80 -11.95 0.33
C ALA A 19 8.48 -12.31 -1.12
N LEU A 20 8.99 -11.54 -2.08
CA LEU A 20 8.64 -11.68 -3.49
C LEU A 20 9.76 -12.24 -4.37
N GLY A 21 10.94 -12.47 -3.79
CA GLY A 21 12.06 -13.01 -4.54
C GLY A 21 12.61 -12.04 -5.59
N LEU A 22 12.71 -10.76 -5.23
CA LEU A 22 13.15 -9.71 -6.14
C LEU A 22 14.64 -9.37 -5.95
N ASP A 23 15.19 -8.59 -6.89
CA ASP A 23 16.49 -7.97 -6.72
C ASP A 23 16.30 -6.61 -6.04
N ASP A 24 17.33 -6.14 -5.32
CA ASP A 24 17.28 -4.83 -4.66
C ASP A 24 16.95 -3.71 -5.64
N SER A 25 17.47 -3.79 -6.85
CA SER A 25 17.25 -2.76 -7.87
C SER A 25 15.82 -2.70 -8.40
N ASP A 26 15.03 -3.76 -8.18
CA ASP A 26 13.63 -3.77 -8.60
C ASP A 26 12.74 -2.93 -7.70
N VAL A 27 13.16 -2.70 -6.46
CA VAL A 27 12.33 -2.03 -5.46
C VAL A 27 12.70 -0.56 -5.39
N THR A 28 11.86 0.28 -5.98
CA THR A 28 11.97 1.74 -5.92
C THR A 28 10.76 2.31 -5.21
N GLU A 29 10.83 3.56 -4.78
CA GLU A 29 9.69 4.18 -4.09
C GLU A 29 8.45 4.28 -4.98
N ASP A 30 8.63 4.43 -6.27
CA ASP A 30 7.53 4.57 -7.23
C ASP A 30 6.96 3.22 -7.71
N ALA A 31 7.63 2.11 -7.40
CA ALA A 31 7.18 0.80 -7.85
C ALA A 31 5.84 0.44 -7.21
N THR A 32 4.91 -0.05 -8.04
CA THR A 32 3.64 -0.57 -7.54
C THR A 32 3.83 -2.02 -7.14
N LEU A 33 3.17 -2.44 -6.05
CA LEU A 33 3.35 -3.79 -5.54
C LEU A 33 2.83 -4.84 -6.53
N MET A 34 1.67 -4.62 -7.09
CA MET A 34 1.05 -5.59 -7.99
C MET A 34 1.57 -5.49 -9.42
N GLY A 35 1.66 -4.27 -9.96
CA GLY A 35 2.05 -4.06 -11.36
C GLY A 35 3.53 -4.23 -11.61
N ASP A 36 4.36 -3.55 -10.83
CA ASP A 36 5.81 -3.55 -11.05
C ASP A 36 6.52 -4.70 -10.35
N LEU A 37 6.08 -5.05 -9.14
CA LEU A 37 6.74 -6.07 -8.33
C LEU A 37 6.07 -7.43 -8.42
N GLY A 38 4.90 -7.51 -9.04
CA GLY A 38 4.22 -8.78 -9.26
C GLY A 38 3.62 -9.42 -8.01
N ALA A 39 3.35 -8.63 -6.97
CA ALA A 39 2.73 -9.15 -5.75
C ALA A 39 1.29 -9.59 -6.02
N GLU A 40 0.90 -10.70 -5.42
CA GLU A 40 -0.47 -11.19 -5.48
C GLU A 40 -1.17 -10.96 -4.14
N SER A 41 -2.49 -11.10 -4.10
CA SER A 41 -3.27 -10.93 -2.86
C SER A 41 -2.75 -11.78 -1.71
N ILE A 42 -2.32 -12.99 -2.01
CA ILE A 42 -1.79 -13.92 -1.01
C ILE A 42 -0.45 -13.42 -0.43
N ASP A 43 0.33 -12.69 -1.25
CA ASP A 43 1.62 -12.16 -0.82
C ASP A 43 1.46 -11.03 0.20
N PHE A 44 0.35 -10.29 0.15
CA PHE A 44 0.12 -9.18 1.05
C PHE A 44 0.11 -9.60 2.52
N LEU A 45 -0.45 -10.77 2.82
CA LEU A 45 -0.47 -11.27 4.19
C LEU A 45 0.94 -11.54 4.70
N ASP A 46 1.79 -12.13 3.87
CA ASP A 46 3.18 -12.41 4.20
C ASP A 46 3.97 -11.09 4.38
N ILE A 47 3.73 -10.12 3.47
CA ILE A 47 4.37 -8.81 3.55
C ILE A 47 4.01 -8.12 4.87
N VAL A 48 2.72 -8.09 5.22
CA VAL A 48 2.25 -7.51 6.48
C VAL A 48 2.94 -8.15 7.68
N PHE A 49 3.00 -9.47 7.70
CA PHE A 49 3.60 -10.22 8.80
C PHE A 49 5.09 -9.89 8.94
N ARG A 50 5.80 -9.83 7.81
CA ARG A 50 7.24 -9.50 7.82
C ARG A 50 7.49 -8.06 8.26
N LEU A 51 6.61 -7.12 7.86
CA LEU A 51 6.71 -5.72 8.29
C LEU A 51 6.51 -5.61 9.80
N GLU A 52 5.55 -6.33 10.36
CA GLU A 52 5.31 -6.32 11.80
C GLU A 52 6.55 -6.78 12.56
N LYS A 53 7.21 -7.81 12.08
CA LYS A 53 8.42 -8.32 12.70
C LYS A 53 9.60 -7.36 12.54
N ALA A 54 9.78 -6.82 11.34
CA ALA A 54 10.91 -5.96 11.03
C ALA A 54 10.92 -4.68 11.85
N PHE A 55 9.72 -4.10 12.06
CA PHE A 55 9.58 -2.82 12.73
C PHE A 55 9.03 -2.94 14.16
N ASN A 56 8.69 -4.14 14.58
CA ASN A 56 8.12 -4.42 15.91
C ASN A 56 6.87 -3.55 16.17
N ILE A 57 5.96 -3.53 15.22
CA ILE A 57 4.72 -2.77 15.30
C ILE A 57 3.55 -3.66 14.89
N LYS A 58 2.32 -3.16 15.12
CA LYS A 58 1.13 -3.80 14.60
C LYS A 58 0.76 -3.17 13.26
N VAL A 59 0.55 -4.03 12.26
CA VAL A 59 0.18 -3.59 10.91
C VAL A 59 -1.12 -4.31 10.52
N PRO A 60 -2.29 -3.78 10.93
CA PRO A 60 -3.55 -4.37 10.49
C PRO A 60 -3.66 -4.27 8.97
N ARG A 61 -4.04 -5.39 8.34
CA ARG A 61 -4.11 -5.45 6.89
C ARG A 61 -5.04 -4.39 6.31
N GLU A 62 -6.18 -4.16 6.95
CA GLU A 62 -7.17 -3.19 6.50
C GLU A 62 -6.68 -1.74 6.62
N GLU A 63 -5.68 -1.48 7.44
CA GLU A 63 -5.07 -0.15 7.51
C GLU A 63 -4.02 0.04 6.42
N LEU A 64 -3.24 -1.00 6.13
CA LEU A 64 -2.20 -0.92 5.10
C LEU A 64 -2.79 -1.03 3.69
N PHE A 65 -3.79 -1.90 3.52
CA PHE A 65 -4.43 -2.13 2.23
C PHE A 65 -5.95 -1.90 2.35
N PRO A 66 -6.39 -0.66 2.58
CA PRO A 66 -7.82 -0.37 2.80
C PRO A 66 -8.69 -0.58 1.56
N ALA A 67 -8.07 -0.66 0.39
CA ALA A 67 -8.82 -0.81 -0.86
C ALA A 67 -9.66 -2.08 -0.92
N GLU A 68 -9.24 -3.16 -0.24
CA GLU A 68 -10.04 -4.39 -0.20
C GLU A 68 -11.42 -4.13 0.40
N ALA A 69 -11.48 -3.40 1.51
CA ALA A 69 -12.74 -3.09 2.17
C ALA A 69 -13.62 -2.22 1.25
N VAL A 70 -13.00 -1.29 0.54
CA VAL A 70 -13.72 -0.41 -0.39
C VAL A 70 -14.25 -1.21 -1.57
N MET A 71 -13.45 -2.09 -2.15
CA MET A 71 -13.85 -2.89 -3.32
C MET A 71 -14.98 -3.85 -3.00
N ASN A 72 -15.06 -4.31 -1.77
CA ASN A 72 -16.08 -5.28 -1.35
C ASN A 72 -17.38 -4.63 -0.89
N ASN A 73 -17.44 -3.31 -0.82
CA ASN A 73 -18.61 -2.58 -0.35
C ASN A 73 -19.34 -1.94 -1.53
N PRO A 74 -20.59 -2.37 -1.82
CA PRO A 74 -21.34 -1.82 -2.96
C PRO A 74 -21.67 -0.34 -2.86
N GLU A 75 -21.60 0.24 -1.66
CA GLU A 75 -21.77 1.70 -1.51
C GLU A 75 -20.57 2.48 -2.02
N TYR A 76 -19.41 1.84 -2.06
CA TYR A 76 -18.15 2.48 -2.44
C TYR A 76 -17.75 2.23 -3.89
N VAL A 77 -18.39 1.26 -4.55
CA VAL A 77 -18.07 0.89 -5.93
C VAL A 77 -19.37 0.75 -6.73
N SER A 78 -19.42 1.39 -7.88
CA SER A 78 -20.58 1.32 -8.77
C SER A 78 -20.12 1.35 -10.23
N GLY A 79 -20.58 0.40 -11.02
CA GLY A 79 -20.28 0.36 -12.44
C GLY A 79 -18.80 0.25 -12.78
N GLY A 80 -18.05 -0.45 -11.94
CA GLY A 80 -16.60 -0.63 -12.13
C GLY A 80 -15.76 0.57 -11.69
N LYS A 81 -16.39 1.55 -11.03
CA LYS A 81 -15.68 2.75 -10.54
C LYS A 81 -15.95 2.96 -9.08
N VAL A 82 -14.98 3.59 -8.41
CA VAL A 82 -15.12 3.99 -7.01
C VAL A 82 -16.02 5.23 -6.95
N THR A 83 -17.03 5.18 -6.08
CA THR A 83 -17.93 6.31 -5.87
C THR A 83 -17.26 7.43 -5.12
N ALA A 84 -17.89 8.62 -5.10
CA ALA A 84 -17.36 9.74 -4.30
C ALA A 84 -17.22 9.35 -2.82
N LYS A 85 -18.15 8.54 -2.31
CA LYS A 85 -18.11 8.05 -0.93
C LYS A 85 -16.92 7.11 -0.73
N GLY A 86 -16.68 6.20 -1.68
CA GLY A 86 -15.52 5.29 -1.65
C GLY A 86 -14.21 6.04 -1.74
N LEU A 87 -14.14 7.05 -2.61
CA LEU A 87 -12.95 7.87 -2.74
C LEU A 87 -12.65 8.63 -1.45
N ALA A 88 -13.67 9.18 -0.81
CA ALA A 88 -13.49 9.85 0.49
C ALA A 88 -12.95 8.90 1.55
N GLU A 89 -13.43 7.66 1.56
CA GLU A 89 -12.96 6.63 2.48
C GLU A 89 -11.49 6.27 2.22
N LEU A 90 -11.11 6.11 0.96
CA LEU A 90 -9.72 5.85 0.59
C LEU A 90 -8.81 7.00 1.02
N LYS A 91 -9.21 8.22 0.78
CA LYS A 91 -8.44 9.40 1.18
C LYS A 91 -8.26 9.47 2.70
N ALA A 92 -9.30 9.14 3.44
CA ALA A 92 -9.24 9.15 4.91
C ALA A 92 -8.27 8.10 5.45
N LYS A 93 -8.21 6.94 4.79
CA LYS A 93 -7.35 5.83 5.25
C LYS A 93 -5.94 5.89 4.67
N MET A 94 -5.73 6.61 3.58
CA MET A 94 -4.44 6.75 2.91
C MET A 94 -4.08 8.22 2.73
N PRO A 95 -3.90 8.97 3.84
CA PRO A 95 -3.74 10.43 3.76
C PRO A 95 -2.47 10.89 3.06
N HIS A 96 -1.48 10.02 2.92
CA HIS A 96 -0.21 10.36 2.28
C HIS A 96 -0.15 9.99 0.80
N THR A 97 -1.23 9.44 0.26
CA THR A 97 -1.29 9.00 -1.13
C THR A 97 -1.84 10.11 -2.02
N ASP A 98 -1.21 10.29 -3.18
CA ASP A 98 -1.67 11.26 -4.18
C ASP A 98 -2.78 10.62 -5.01
N PHE A 99 -3.98 11.17 -4.91
CA PHE A 99 -5.15 10.68 -5.63
C PHE A 99 -5.48 11.51 -6.88
N SER A 100 -4.63 12.46 -7.26
CA SER A 100 -4.93 13.39 -8.37
C SER A 100 -5.35 12.67 -9.65
N GLU A 101 -4.57 11.68 -10.06
CA GLU A 101 -4.87 10.92 -11.29
C GLU A 101 -6.06 10.00 -11.07
N PHE A 102 -6.14 9.38 -9.90
CA PHE A 102 -7.23 8.46 -9.59
C PHE A 102 -8.58 9.18 -9.56
N GLU A 103 -8.62 10.39 -9.03
CA GLU A 103 -9.86 11.18 -8.99
C GLU A 103 -10.43 11.45 -10.37
N ASN A 104 -9.56 11.62 -11.37
CA ASN A 104 -9.99 11.89 -12.73
C ASN A 104 -10.62 10.65 -13.39
N ASN A 105 -10.18 9.46 -12.97
CA ASN A 105 -10.71 8.20 -13.49
C ASN A 105 -10.65 7.14 -12.41
N PRO A 106 -11.62 7.12 -11.46
CA PRO A 106 -11.57 6.24 -10.30
C PRO A 106 -12.00 4.80 -10.63
N ASP A 107 -11.32 4.20 -11.59
CA ASP A 107 -11.56 2.84 -12.04
C ASP A 107 -11.04 1.85 -10.99
N VAL A 108 -11.86 0.85 -10.63
CA VAL A 108 -11.46 -0.16 -9.64
C VAL A 108 -10.20 -0.91 -10.05
N ASN A 109 -9.96 -1.06 -11.36
CA ASN A 109 -8.76 -1.72 -11.85
C ASN A 109 -7.49 -0.91 -11.61
N LYS A 110 -7.62 0.37 -11.30
CA LYS A 110 -6.49 1.25 -11.02
C LYS A 110 -6.22 1.41 -9.53
N ILE A 111 -7.06 0.85 -8.66
CA ILE A 111 -6.85 0.91 -7.21
C ILE A 111 -5.50 0.30 -6.86
N ALA A 112 -5.12 -0.79 -7.52
CA ALA A 112 -3.85 -1.46 -7.27
C ALA A 112 -2.65 -0.53 -7.49
N ASP A 113 -2.76 0.45 -8.39
CA ASP A 113 -1.68 1.40 -8.67
C ASP A 113 -1.45 2.38 -7.52
N LEU A 114 -2.37 2.45 -6.57
CA LEU A 114 -2.19 3.28 -5.37
C LEU A 114 -1.26 2.62 -4.35
N PHE A 115 -1.03 1.32 -4.47
CA PHE A 115 -0.18 0.58 -3.55
C PHE A 115 1.25 0.57 -4.04
N THR A 116 1.99 1.62 -3.73
CA THR A 116 3.40 1.74 -4.07
C THR A 116 4.26 1.42 -2.84
N VAL A 117 5.54 1.22 -3.09
CA VAL A 117 6.52 1.08 -1.99
C VAL A 117 6.48 2.33 -1.11
N SER A 118 6.38 3.50 -1.73
CA SER A 118 6.27 4.78 -1.01
C SER A 118 5.07 4.81 -0.05
N ALA A 119 3.94 4.25 -0.46
CA ALA A 119 2.76 4.18 0.40
C ALA A 119 3.03 3.35 1.66
N ILE A 120 3.74 2.23 1.51
CA ILE A 120 4.13 1.40 2.66
C ILE A 120 5.07 2.17 3.58
N VAL A 121 6.07 2.85 3.00
CA VAL A 121 7.03 3.64 3.78
C VAL A 121 6.31 4.73 4.57
N ASN A 122 5.38 5.44 3.92
CA ASN A 122 4.60 6.49 4.58
C ASN A 122 3.79 5.93 5.75
N PHE A 123 3.17 4.77 5.56
CA PHE A 123 2.39 4.11 6.60
C PHE A 123 3.27 3.75 7.81
N ILE A 124 4.42 3.13 7.55
CA ILE A 124 5.34 2.72 8.61
C ILE A 124 5.88 3.94 9.36
N GLU A 125 6.26 4.98 8.62
CA GLU A 125 6.75 6.23 9.22
C GLU A 125 5.71 6.80 10.18
N GLY A 126 4.45 6.80 9.78
CA GLY A 126 3.36 7.25 10.63
C GLY A 126 3.19 6.41 11.89
N LYS A 127 3.40 5.10 11.79
CA LYS A 127 3.30 4.20 12.94
C LYS A 127 4.45 4.36 13.93
N LEU A 128 5.62 4.76 13.45
CA LEU A 128 6.80 4.90 14.30
C LEU A 128 6.87 6.26 15.02
N LYS A 129 6.01 7.18 14.66
CA LYS A 129 5.95 8.50 15.32
C LYS A 129 5.17 8.47 16.62
#